data_22771307543c64624b1cf7a5b8b04dcd
#
_entry.id   22771307543c64624b1cf7a5b8b04dcd
#
_cell.length_a   1.000
_cell.length_b   1.000
_cell.length_c   1.000
_cell.angle_alpha   90.00
_cell.angle_beta   90.00
_cell.angle_gamma   90.00
#
_symmetry.space_group_name_H-M   'P 1'
#
loop_
_entity.id
_entity.type
_entity.pdbx_description
1 polymer ?
#
loop_
_entity_poly.entity_id
_entity_poly.type
_entity_poly.pdbx_seq_one_letter_code
_entity_poly.pdbx_strand_id
1 'polypeptide(L)'
;ALSSAASDVYKRQFQNSLETTSLLKELGAKCVVSRAERDVQAKFLLRNGADHIVYPEKQVAKWAAIRYTADHIFDYIEIDEQHAIFEVEVPEGWVGKSIGELNIRSKFGINILGIKHSGKTDVSITPDTVLSGETTILALGEYKALQKCFRI
;
A
#
# COMPACT_ATOMS: atom_id res chain seq x y z
N ALA A 1 -31.51 17.78 14.15
CA ALA A 1 -30.62 18.96 14.11
C ALA A 1 -29.15 18.59 13.92
N LEU A 2 -28.62 17.62 14.67
CA LEU A 2 -27.22 17.18 14.54
C LEU A 2 -26.95 16.51 13.19
N SER A 3 -27.89 15.73 12.64
CA SER A 3 -27.76 15.08 11.33
C SER A 3 -27.75 16.11 10.17
N SER A 4 -28.51 17.17 10.26
CA SER A 4 -28.52 18.23 9.23
C SER A 4 -27.22 19.05 9.26
N ALA A 5 -26.69 19.38 10.45
CA ALA A 5 -25.46 20.12 10.60
C ALA A 5 -24.26 19.35 10.04
N ALA A 6 -24.13 18.04 10.33
CA ALA A 6 -23.08 17.20 9.78
C ALA A 6 -23.18 17.07 8.24
N SER A 7 -24.40 16.94 7.70
CA SER A 7 -24.63 16.91 6.25
C SER A 7 -24.25 18.22 5.57
N ASP A 8 -24.50 19.36 6.21
CA ASP A 8 -24.19 20.69 5.66
C ASP A 8 -22.68 20.98 5.67
N VAL A 9 -21.96 20.59 6.72
CA VAL A 9 -20.50 20.69 6.76
C VAL A 9 -19.87 19.87 5.64
N TYR A 10 -20.34 18.64 5.45
CA TYR A 10 -19.86 17.75 4.39
C TYR A 10 -20.11 18.30 2.98
N LYS A 11 -21.30 18.86 2.72
CA LYS A 11 -21.63 19.48 1.43
C LYS A 11 -20.74 20.69 1.14
N ARG A 12 -20.53 21.56 2.13
CA ARG A 12 -19.66 22.73 1.99
C ARG A 12 -18.21 22.33 1.70
N GLN A 13 -17.70 21.30 2.35
CA GLN A 13 -16.34 20.83 2.12
C GLN A 13 -16.14 20.36 0.67
N PHE A 14 -17.08 19.61 0.11
CA PHE A 14 -17.00 19.16 -1.29
C PHE A 14 -17.14 20.34 -2.27
N GLN A 15 -18.09 21.26 -2.01
CA GLN A 15 -18.25 22.45 -2.83
C GLN A 15 -16.97 23.31 -2.84
N ASN A 16 -16.38 23.56 -1.69
CA ASN A 16 -15.11 24.29 -1.59
C ASN A 16 -13.98 23.59 -2.37
N SER A 17 -13.92 22.26 -2.33
CA SER A 17 -12.95 21.50 -3.12
C SER A 17 -13.15 21.69 -4.62
N LEU A 18 -14.39 21.70 -5.11
CA LEU A 18 -14.70 21.94 -6.52
C LEU A 18 -14.31 23.35 -6.97
N GLU A 19 -14.71 24.35 -6.20
CA GLU A 19 -14.41 25.76 -6.49
C GLU A 19 -12.90 25.99 -6.49
N THR A 20 -12.19 25.48 -5.48
CA THR A 20 -10.72 25.60 -5.40
C THR A 20 -10.03 24.89 -6.56
N THR A 21 -10.49 23.69 -6.94
CA THR A 21 -9.94 22.94 -8.07
C THR A 21 -10.08 23.71 -9.38
N SER A 22 -11.29 24.25 -9.66
CA SER A 22 -11.56 25.06 -10.84
C SER A 22 -10.69 26.33 -10.88
N LEU A 23 -10.66 27.06 -9.77
CA LEU A 23 -9.89 28.29 -9.66
C LEU A 23 -8.38 28.07 -9.86
N LEU A 24 -7.82 27.04 -9.25
CA LEU A 24 -6.40 26.71 -9.44
C LEU A 24 -6.08 26.42 -10.91
N LYS A 25 -6.97 25.72 -11.60
CA LYS A 25 -6.78 25.42 -13.03
C LYS A 25 -6.90 26.66 -13.90
N GLU A 26 -7.88 27.54 -13.61
CA GLU A 26 -8.04 28.83 -14.29
C GLU A 26 -6.82 29.75 -14.08
N LEU A 27 -6.20 29.72 -12.91
CA LEU A 27 -4.98 30.44 -12.60
C LEU A 27 -3.70 29.82 -13.21
N GLY A 28 -3.84 28.74 -13.99
CA GLY A 28 -2.74 28.14 -14.73
C GLY A 28 -1.91 27.14 -13.94
N ALA A 29 -2.43 26.55 -12.87
CA ALA A 29 -1.74 25.48 -12.16
C ALA A 29 -1.48 24.29 -13.10
N LYS A 30 -0.22 23.85 -13.19
CA LYS A 30 0.23 22.78 -14.07
C LYS A 30 -0.33 21.42 -13.65
N CYS A 31 -0.45 21.19 -12.34
CA CYS A 31 -0.96 19.97 -11.77
C CYS A 31 -1.83 20.28 -10.56
N VAL A 32 -3.06 19.81 -10.58
CA VAL A 32 -4.02 19.95 -9.48
C VAL A 32 -4.37 18.57 -8.97
N VAL A 33 -4.03 18.30 -7.71
CA VAL A 33 -4.36 17.04 -7.02
C VAL A 33 -5.50 17.35 -6.05
N SER A 34 -6.62 16.66 -6.19
CA SER A 34 -7.79 16.87 -5.35
C SER A 34 -8.14 15.62 -4.54
N ARG A 35 -8.59 15.83 -3.31
CA ARG A 35 -9.07 14.77 -2.43
C ARG A 35 -10.54 14.46 -2.73
N ALA A 36 -10.85 13.17 -2.84
CA ALA A 36 -12.23 12.69 -2.89
C ALA A 36 -12.45 11.61 -1.83
N GLU A 37 -13.66 11.51 -1.31
CA GLU A 37 -14.09 10.47 -0.40
C GLU A 37 -14.96 9.41 -1.13
N ARG A 38 -15.53 9.80 -2.27
CA ARG A 38 -16.42 8.95 -3.09
C ARG A 38 -16.09 9.08 -4.56
N ASP A 39 -16.33 8.03 -5.32
CA ASP A 39 -16.09 8.01 -6.77
C ASP A 39 -16.91 9.05 -7.54
N VAL A 40 -18.11 9.39 -7.05
CA VAL A 40 -18.93 10.46 -7.65
C VAL A 40 -18.23 11.82 -7.50
N GLN A 41 -17.66 12.12 -6.32
CA GLN A 41 -16.90 13.36 -6.10
C GLN A 41 -15.67 13.42 -7.00
N ALA A 42 -14.94 12.31 -7.13
CA ALA A 42 -13.78 12.22 -8.01
C ALA A 42 -14.12 12.56 -9.46
N LYS A 43 -15.24 12.02 -9.98
CA LYS A 43 -15.71 12.36 -11.33
C LYS A 43 -15.99 13.85 -11.52
N PHE A 44 -16.57 14.50 -10.53
CA PHE A 44 -16.83 15.95 -10.59
C PHE A 44 -15.51 16.74 -10.52
N LEU A 45 -14.60 16.39 -9.62
CA LEU A 45 -13.32 17.07 -9.47
C LEU A 45 -12.48 16.96 -10.75
N LEU A 46 -12.40 15.78 -11.37
CA LEU A 46 -11.72 15.59 -12.65
C LEU A 46 -12.33 16.45 -13.76
N ARG A 47 -13.67 16.53 -13.83
CA ARG A 47 -14.35 17.38 -14.82
C ARG A 47 -14.13 18.87 -14.58
N ASN A 48 -13.83 19.26 -13.34
CA ASN A 48 -13.55 20.64 -12.95
C ASN A 48 -12.06 21.00 -12.95
N GLY A 49 -11.21 20.13 -13.52
CA GLY A 49 -9.82 20.43 -13.79
C GLY A 49 -8.81 19.81 -12.83
N ALA A 50 -9.21 18.89 -11.95
CA ALA A 50 -8.23 18.07 -11.25
C ALA A 50 -7.51 17.15 -12.23
N ASP A 51 -6.19 17.06 -12.13
CA ASP A 51 -5.37 16.14 -12.91
C ASP A 51 -5.31 14.78 -12.22
N HIS A 52 -5.30 14.77 -10.90
CA HIS A 52 -5.26 13.55 -10.07
C HIS A 52 -6.23 13.61 -8.90
N ILE A 53 -6.73 12.44 -8.53
CA ILE A 53 -7.58 12.26 -7.34
C ILE A 53 -6.86 11.37 -6.34
N VAL A 54 -6.91 11.76 -5.07
CA VAL A 54 -6.44 10.94 -3.94
C VAL A 54 -7.60 10.59 -3.02
N TYR A 55 -7.56 9.39 -2.47
CA TYR A 55 -8.54 8.85 -1.52
C TYR A 55 -7.82 8.43 -0.23
N PRO A 56 -7.40 9.40 0.62
CA PRO A 56 -6.57 9.10 1.78
C PRO A 56 -7.20 8.05 2.71
N GLU A 57 -8.49 8.17 2.98
CA GLU A 57 -9.21 7.26 3.88
C GLU A 57 -9.29 5.85 3.30
N LYS A 58 -9.57 5.71 2.01
CA LYS A 58 -9.64 4.41 1.32
C LYS A 58 -8.27 3.74 1.27
N GLN A 59 -7.22 4.51 1.02
CA GLN A 59 -5.84 4.02 0.99
C GLN A 59 -5.38 3.56 2.38
N VAL A 60 -5.62 4.37 3.42
CA VAL A 60 -5.29 4.02 4.81
C VAL A 60 -6.11 2.82 5.28
N ALA A 61 -7.40 2.76 4.97
CA ALA A 61 -8.25 1.62 5.34
C ALA A 61 -7.80 0.32 4.67
N LYS A 62 -7.44 0.37 3.38
CA LYS A 62 -6.88 -0.78 2.65
C LYS A 62 -5.57 -1.25 3.29
N TRP A 63 -4.65 -0.32 3.54
CA TRP A 63 -3.38 -0.61 4.21
C TRP A 63 -3.61 -1.22 5.60
N ALA A 64 -4.46 -0.62 6.42
CA ALA A 64 -4.77 -1.12 7.76
C ALA A 64 -5.43 -2.50 7.71
N ALA A 65 -6.36 -2.72 6.79
CA ALA A 65 -6.99 -4.03 6.62
C ALA A 65 -5.96 -5.12 6.34
N ILE A 66 -5.02 -4.89 5.43
CA ILE A 66 -3.98 -5.86 5.09
C ILE A 66 -3.00 -6.03 6.27
N ARG A 67 -2.51 -4.90 6.82
CA ARG A 67 -1.52 -4.89 7.91
C ARG A 67 -2.00 -5.62 9.17
N TYR A 68 -3.29 -5.51 9.50
CA TYR A 68 -3.86 -6.07 10.73
C TYR A 68 -4.69 -7.34 10.51
N THR A 69 -4.71 -7.89 9.30
CA THR A 69 -5.40 -9.17 9.02
C THR A 69 -4.63 -10.37 9.56
N ALA A 70 -3.29 -10.28 9.60
CA ALA A 70 -2.43 -11.34 10.11
C ALA A 70 -1.29 -10.76 10.95
N ASP A 71 -0.99 -11.41 12.09
CA ASP A 71 0.00 -10.93 13.05
C ASP A 71 1.44 -10.92 12.49
N HIS A 72 1.70 -11.75 11.48
CA HIS A 72 3.03 -11.90 10.87
C HIS A 72 3.32 -10.93 9.72
N ILE A 73 2.38 -10.02 9.38
CA ILE A 73 2.60 -8.93 8.41
C ILE A 73 2.97 -7.67 9.19
N PHE A 74 4.10 -7.06 8.86
CA PHE A 74 4.55 -5.81 9.47
C PHE A 74 4.24 -4.59 8.63
N ASP A 75 4.35 -4.72 7.31
CA ASP A 75 4.03 -3.64 6.37
C ASP A 75 3.79 -4.20 4.97
N TYR A 76 3.16 -3.38 4.10
CA TYR A 76 3.07 -3.71 2.69
C TYR A 76 3.07 -2.45 1.83
N ILE A 77 3.60 -2.58 0.60
CA ILE A 77 3.64 -1.54 -0.42
C ILE A 77 3.01 -2.11 -1.69
N GLU A 78 1.91 -1.52 -2.13
CA GLU A 78 1.30 -1.83 -3.43
C GLU A 78 2.14 -1.21 -4.55
N ILE A 79 2.56 -2.01 -5.51
CA ILE A 79 3.32 -1.55 -6.69
C ILE A 79 2.35 -1.28 -7.83
N ASP A 80 1.45 -2.22 -8.08
CA ASP A 80 0.36 -2.13 -9.05
C ASP A 80 -0.83 -2.99 -8.60
N GLU A 81 -1.85 -3.15 -9.46
CA GLU A 81 -3.06 -3.92 -9.15
C GLU A 81 -2.80 -5.40 -8.83
N GLN A 82 -1.65 -5.94 -9.25
CA GLN A 82 -1.33 -7.36 -9.13
C GLN A 82 -0.11 -7.62 -8.24
N HIS A 83 0.80 -6.65 -8.08
CA HIS A 83 2.07 -6.83 -7.41
C HIS A 83 2.20 -5.98 -6.16
N ALA A 84 2.83 -6.56 -5.14
CA ALA A 84 3.10 -5.89 -3.88
C ALA A 84 4.45 -6.35 -3.28
N ILE A 85 4.97 -5.52 -2.39
CA ILE A 85 6.03 -5.89 -1.46
C ILE A 85 5.40 -6.06 -0.09
N PHE A 86 5.66 -7.19 0.55
CA PHE A 86 5.27 -7.43 1.94
C PHE A 86 6.51 -7.48 2.84
N GLU A 87 6.42 -6.85 3.99
CA GLU A 87 7.31 -7.11 5.12
C GLU A 87 6.64 -8.15 6.01
N VAL A 88 7.21 -9.36 6.06
CA VAL A 88 6.64 -10.49 6.79
C VAL A 88 7.69 -11.17 7.67
N GLU A 89 7.24 -11.83 8.72
CA GLU A 89 8.10 -12.73 9.50
C GLU A 89 8.66 -13.84 8.62
N VAL A 90 9.86 -14.31 8.98
CA VAL A 90 10.42 -15.51 8.36
C VAL A 90 9.59 -16.72 8.81
N PRO A 91 8.94 -17.45 7.88
CA PRO A 91 8.18 -18.64 8.24
C PRO A 91 9.06 -19.64 9.00
N GLU A 92 8.54 -20.31 10.03
CA GLU A 92 9.29 -21.27 10.85
C GLU A 92 10.04 -22.31 10.01
N GLY A 93 9.40 -22.81 8.94
CA GLY A 93 10.01 -23.80 8.05
C GLY A 93 11.17 -23.27 7.21
N TRP A 94 11.44 -21.95 7.22
CA TRP A 94 12.54 -21.29 6.50
C TRP A 94 13.70 -20.90 7.42
N VAL A 95 13.47 -20.85 8.72
CA VAL A 95 14.52 -20.52 9.70
C VAL A 95 15.67 -21.49 9.61
N GLY A 96 16.89 -20.95 9.56
CA GLY A 96 18.15 -21.72 9.46
C GLY A 96 18.48 -22.19 8.05
N LYS A 97 17.66 -21.89 7.03
CA LYS A 97 17.93 -22.23 5.63
C LYS A 97 18.39 -21.00 4.86
N SER A 98 19.20 -21.21 3.84
CA SER A 98 19.59 -20.16 2.92
C SER A 98 18.49 -19.86 1.89
N ILE A 99 18.50 -18.64 1.35
CA ILE A 99 17.57 -18.20 0.30
C ILE A 99 17.67 -19.13 -0.93
N GLY A 100 18.89 -19.56 -1.26
CA GLY A 100 19.14 -20.49 -2.38
C GLY A 100 18.54 -21.88 -2.16
N GLU A 101 18.72 -22.49 -0.97
CA GLU A 101 18.12 -23.78 -0.62
C GLU A 101 16.60 -23.76 -0.67
N LEU A 102 16.00 -22.65 -0.25
CA LEU A 102 14.54 -22.47 -0.26
C LEU A 102 13.97 -22.38 -1.66
N ASN A 103 14.75 -21.89 -2.62
CA ASN A 103 14.38 -21.70 -4.02
C ASN A 103 13.00 -21.02 -4.20
N ILE A 104 12.79 -19.96 -3.41
CA ILE A 104 11.50 -19.28 -3.26
C ILE A 104 11.01 -18.73 -4.60
N ARG A 105 11.93 -18.13 -5.36
CA ARG A 105 11.61 -17.55 -6.66
C ARG A 105 11.02 -18.58 -7.64
N SER A 106 11.63 -19.74 -7.75
CA SER A 106 11.16 -20.78 -8.67
C SER A 106 9.89 -21.48 -8.19
N LYS A 107 9.73 -21.63 -6.87
CA LYS A 107 8.57 -22.33 -6.28
C LYS A 107 7.32 -21.47 -6.24
N PHE A 108 7.47 -20.17 -5.93
CA PHE A 108 6.35 -19.29 -5.63
C PHE A 108 6.28 -18.05 -6.52
N GLY A 109 7.29 -17.78 -7.36
CA GLY A 109 7.36 -16.53 -8.14
C GLY A 109 7.66 -15.30 -7.27
N ILE A 110 8.16 -15.48 -6.05
CA ILE A 110 8.42 -14.43 -5.08
C ILE A 110 9.92 -14.13 -5.02
N ASN A 111 10.28 -12.86 -5.07
CA ASN A 111 11.65 -12.40 -4.89
C ASN A 111 11.83 -11.84 -3.49
N ILE A 112 12.85 -12.30 -2.79
CA ILE A 112 13.28 -11.64 -1.54
C ILE A 112 14.15 -10.45 -1.94
N LEU A 113 13.77 -9.26 -1.48
CA LEU A 113 14.47 -8.00 -1.76
C LEU A 113 15.49 -7.64 -0.67
N GLY A 114 15.24 -8.10 0.54
CA GLY A 114 16.08 -7.83 1.68
C GLY A 114 15.56 -8.50 2.95
N ILE A 115 16.39 -8.44 3.98
CA ILE A 115 16.02 -8.84 5.34
C ILE A 115 16.11 -7.63 6.26
N LYS A 116 15.25 -7.59 7.26
CA LYS A 116 15.23 -6.50 8.24
C LYS A 116 15.43 -7.07 9.64
N HIS A 117 16.40 -6.52 10.34
CA HIS A 117 16.72 -6.87 11.72
C HIS A 117 16.82 -5.62 12.57
N SER A 118 16.14 -5.59 13.71
CA SER A 118 16.16 -4.45 14.64
C SER A 118 15.94 -3.08 13.95
N GLY A 119 15.00 -3.03 12.98
CA GLY A 119 14.65 -1.80 12.25
C GLY A 119 15.62 -1.40 11.13
N LYS A 120 16.70 -2.15 10.91
CA LYS A 120 17.66 -1.93 9.80
C LYS A 120 17.43 -2.95 8.70
N THR A 121 17.29 -2.45 7.47
CA THR A 121 17.11 -3.30 6.28
C THR A 121 18.46 -3.53 5.61
N ASP A 122 18.79 -4.80 5.37
CA ASP A 122 19.91 -5.22 4.55
C ASP A 122 19.37 -5.71 3.20
N VAL A 123 19.79 -5.07 2.13
CA VAL A 123 19.45 -5.44 0.73
C VAL A 123 20.60 -6.15 0.02
N SER A 124 21.76 -6.30 0.69
CA SER A 124 22.94 -6.99 0.14
C SER A 124 22.84 -8.51 0.32
N ILE A 125 21.64 -9.04 0.10
CA ILE A 125 21.36 -10.47 0.24
C ILE A 125 21.90 -11.27 -0.95
N THR A 126 22.33 -12.49 -0.67
CA THR A 126 22.81 -13.45 -1.67
C THR A 126 22.06 -14.77 -1.52
N PRO A 127 22.19 -15.71 -2.47
CA PRO A 127 21.62 -17.05 -2.31
C PRO A 127 22.08 -17.77 -1.04
N ASP A 128 23.29 -17.46 -0.53
CA ASP A 128 23.86 -18.07 0.67
C ASP A 128 23.39 -17.41 1.98
N THR A 129 22.63 -16.31 1.87
CA THR A 129 22.08 -15.61 3.05
C THR A 129 21.12 -16.53 3.79
N VAL A 130 21.43 -16.83 5.06
CA VAL A 130 20.62 -17.67 5.95
C VAL A 130 19.56 -16.84 6.66
N LEU A 131 18.32 -17.31 6.65
CA LEU A 131 17.20 -16.63 7.30
C LEU A 131 17.14 -16.96 8.80
N SER A 132 16.90 -15.95 9.62
CA SER A 132 16.75 -16.06 11.09
C SER A 132 15.31 -15.77 11.52
N GLY A 133 14.85 -16.43 12.57
CA GLY A 133 13.54 -16.20 13.15
C GLY A 133 13.36 -14.82 13.83
N GLU A 134 14.46 -14.09 14.08
CA GLU A 134 14.43 -12.74 14.65
C GLU A 134 14.37 -11.63 13.57
N THR A 135 14.27 -12.02 12.32
CA THR A 135 14.27 -11.09 11.19
C THR A 135 12.94 -11.13 10.45
N THR A 136 12.62 -10.02 9.78
CA THR A 136 11.57 -9.97 8.79
C THR A 136 12.18 -9.96 7.39
N ILE A 137 11.42 -10.37 6.39
CA ILE A 137 11.82 -10.36 4.99
C ILE A 137 10.95 -9.42 4.19
N LEU A 138 11.55 -8.72 3.23
CA LEU A 138 10.87 -7.94 2.22
C LEU A 138 10.70 -8.82 0.98
N ALA A 139 9.47 -9.25 0.74
CA ALA A 139 9.11 -10.19 -0.33
C ALA A 139 8.28 -9.49 -1.40
N LEU A 140 8.77 -9.50 -2.65
CA LEU A 140 8.10 -8.97 -3.84
C LEU A 140 7.49 -10.10 -4.65
N GLY A 141 6.23 -9.97 -5.04
CA GLY A 141 5.58 -10.93 -5.93
C GLY A 141 4.13 -10.53 -6.26
N GLU A 142 3.45 -11.40 -6.99
CA GLU A 142 2.01 -11.26 -7.18
C GLU A 142 1.29 -11.37 -5.84
N TYR A 143 0.28 -10.54 -5.64
CA TYR A 143 -0.49 -10.50 -4.40
C TYR A 143 -1.04 -11.90 -4.01
N LYS A 144 -1.58 -12.63 -4.97
CA LYS A 144 -2.09 -14.01 -4.76
C LYS A 144 -0.99 -15.00 -4.38
N ALA A 145 0.20 -14.87 -4.95
CA ALA A 145 1.34 -15.72 -4.64
C ALA A 145 1.84 -15.45 -3.23
N LEU A 146 1.94 -14.18 -2.84
CA LEU A 146 2.31 -13.74 -1.50
C LEU A 146 1.30 -14.25 -0.46
N GLN A 147 -0.01 -14.09 -0.72
CA GLN A 147 -1.05 -14.59 0.16
C GLN A 147 -0.95 -16.11 0.37
N LYS A 148 -0.78 -16.86 -0.70
CA LYS A 148 -0.65 -18.32 -0.63
C LYS A 148 0.60 -18.75 0.11
N CYS A 149 1.73 -18.09 -0.14
CA CYS A 149 3.03 -18.43 0.44
C CYS A 149 3.07 -18.15 1.95
N PHE A 150 2.57 -17.00 2.35
CA PHE A 150 2.60 -16.52 3.75
C PHE A 150 1.29 -16.78 4.50
N ARG A 151 0.30 -17.41 3.87
CA ARG A 151 -1.02 -17.74 4.48
C ARG A 151 -1.75 -16.51 5.03
N ILE A 152 -1.80 -15.46 4.24
CA ILE A 152 -2.44 -14.18 4.55
C ILE A 152 -3.88 -14.16 4.01
#